data_614d2230e77c202bdf862f177f2d87bf
#
_entry.id   614d2230e77c202bdf862f177f2d87bf
#
_cell.length_a   1.000
_cell.length_b   1.000
_cell.length_c   1.000
_cell.angle_alpha   90.00
_cell.angle_beta   90.00
_cell.angle_gamma   90.00
#
_symmetry.space_group_name_H-M   'P 1'
#
loop_
_entity.id
_entity.type
_entity.pdbx_description
1 polymer ?
#
loop_
_entity_poly.entity_id
_entity_poly.type
_entity_poly.pdbx_seq_one_letter_code
_entity_poly.pdbx_strand_id
1 'polypeptide(L)'
;MRYLIFVCLWLTQYALPAQIDPANIEIARDQWGVPHIFAPTDAEVAYGLAWATAEDDFLTMQKQLLPAKGLMGQVFGRQGAQLDVIVHLLGARKTTRERYTTDLSPDFRKILEAYADGLNAYAARHPKEVLHRRLFPVDGQDLIPSYMLGLALLSQIDEPLGAIFSGRMGQEVDQERGSNAAAIAPHKTTTGETFLLANSHQPLEGLYSWYKAHVCSEEGWNMLGANFPGGVSLFLGTNPYLGWAHTVNYPDFTDIYKLEMHPERDLTYRFNGKWLKLEPDFYKARIRLLGLLPVGKKQKFYQSKYGITFETPNGFFALRTVANQTIKAPEQWYRMNKARNWDEFRAALDLQGITCTNIVYADREGHIYHLGNGLLPKRDPNYDWSGILPGDTSATLWENDFYPVDQLVQVFDPPSGYVYNCNHTPFRSTGPGDNPDTTAVPPHMGYQRPNDLTNRGARFQALIQQYEQVSYEDFKRIKYDQAYEQPMVAVPWFEPIFHLNPADYPEIQEQILLLRDWDRVADANSEAAATAILAYFHLESALQSGQSVLELDTLPKIRLVEALRSVQDHFVEHFGQPVVRLG
;
A
#
# COMPACT_ATOMS: atom_id res chain seq x y z
N MET A 1 0.65 69.50 34.85
CA MET A 1 1.44 68.32 34.55
C MET A 1 0.55 67.39 33.73
N ARG A 2 0.75 67.34 32.39
CA ARG A 2 0.04 66.45 31.46
C ARG A 2 0.99 65.32 31.16
N TYR A 3 0.63 64.10 31.53
CA TYR A 3 1.35 62.90 31.13
C TYR A 3 0.85 62.45 29.76
N LEU A 4 1.73 62.48 28.73
CA LEU A 4 1.54 61.82 27.44
C LEU A 4 1.89 60.33 27.63
N ILE A 5 0.92 59.47 27.47
CA ILE A 5 1.13 58.00 27.35
C ILE A 5 1.43 57.71 25.90
N PHE A 6 2.69 57.31 25.59
CA PHE A 6 3.08 56.77 24.31
C PHE A 6 2.69 55.27 24.30
N VAL A 7 1.66 54.93 23.53
CA VAL A 7 1.34 53.53 23.19
C VAL A 7 2.16 53.15 21.99
N CYS A 8 3.24 52.37 22.19
CA CYS A 8 3.94 51.69 21.09
C CYS A 8 3.09 50.52 20.58
N LEU A 9 2.41 50.69 19.47
CA LEU A 9 1.83 49.62 18.71
C LEU A 9 2.97 48.83 18.04
N TRP A 10 3.28 47.65 18.57
CA TRP A 10 4.05 46.65 17.86
C TRP A 10 3.14 46.04 16.79
N LEU A 11 3.24 46.50 15.56
CA LEU A 11 2.74 45.80 14.37
C LEU A 11 3.64 44.61 14.15
N THR A 12 3.25 43.43 14.66
CA THR A 12 3.76 42.17 14.15
C THR A 12 3.28 42.06 12.70
N GLN A 13 4.18 42.31 11.76
CA GLN A 13 3.98 41.95 10.36
C GLN A 13 3.88 40.44 10.32
N TYR A 14 2.67 39.91 10.38
CA TYR A 14 2.41 38.61 9.84
C TYR A 14 2.67 38.72 8.33
N ALA A 15 3.82 38.23 7.86
CA ALA A 15 4.04 38.00 6.45
C ALA A 15 2.94 37.03 6.02
N LEU A 16 1.96 37.52 5.27
CA LEU A 16 1.03 36.68 4.54
C LEU A 16 1.91 35.72 3.69
N PRO A 17 1.66 34.42 3.67
CA PRO A 17 2.38 33.55 2.76
C PRO A 17 2.25 34.14 1.36
N ALA A 18 3.36 34.21 0.63
CA ALA A 18 3.37 34.73 -0.73
C ALA A 18 2.34 33.94 -1.53
N GLN A 19 1.34 34.63 -2.06
CA GLN A 19 0.31 34.01 -2.88
C GLN A 19 0.99 33.43 -4.11
N ILE A 20 0.78 32.15 -4.41
CA ILE A 20 1.33 31.50 -5.60
C ILE A 20 0.77 32.20 -6.84
N ASP A 21 1.67 32.63 -7.72
CA ASP A 21 1.29 33.15 -9.03
C ASP A 21 1.30 32.03 -10.06
N PRO A 22 0.14 31.59 -10.57
CA PRO A 22 0.08 30.52 -11.57
C PRO A 22 0.81 30.86 -12.87
N ALA A 23 1.10 32.11 -13.15
CA ALA A 23 1.84 32.53 -14.36
C ALA A 23 3.33 32.09 -14.33
N ASN A 24 3.87 31.74 -13.16
CA ASN A 24 5.21 31.20 -13.01
C ASN A 24 5.29 29.69 -13.26
N ILE A 25 4.16 29.03 -13.44
CA ILE A 25 4.08 27.56 -13.54
C ILE A 25 3.86 27.16 -14.99
N GLU A 26 4.80 26.42 -15.55
CA GLU A 26 4.68 25.82 -16.87
C GLU A 26 4.31 24.32 -16.75
N ILE A 27 3.26 23.89 -17.43
CA ILE A 27 2.87 22.49 -17.55
C ILE A 27 2.96 22.11 -19.02
N ALA A 28 4.02 21.38 -19.39
CA ALA A 28 4.18 20.79 -20.71
C ALA A 28 3.76 19.33 -20.70
N ARG A 29 3.16 18.84 -21.78
CA ARG A 29 2.79 17.42 -21.91
C ARG A 29 3.58 16.76 -23.01
N ASP A 30 4.12 15.56 -22.72
CA ASP A 30 4.82 14.77 -23.74
C ASP A 30 3.83 14.07 -24.69
N GLN A 31 4.37 13.30 -25.63
CA GLN A 31 3.56 12.55 -26.60
C GLN A 31 2.61 11.51 -25.99
N TRP A 32 2.81 11.15 -24.72
CA TRP A 32 2.00 10.20 -23.96
C TRP A 32 0.99 10.90 -23.03
N GLY A 33 1.00 12.25 -23.05
CA GLY A 33 0.17 13.06 -22.16
C GLY A 33 0.72 13.23 -20.74
N VAL A 34 1.91 12.71 -20.44
CA VAL A 34 2.53 12.86 -19.12
C VAL A 34 2.86 14.32 -18.87
N PRO A 35 2.38 14.95 -17.78
CA PRO A 35 2.70 16.32 -17.46
C PRO A 35 4.12 16.48 -16.94
N HIS A 36 4.83 17.47 -17.48
CA HIS A 36 6.10 17.99 -16.99
C HIS A 36 5.85 19.37 -16.40
N ILE A 37 6.08 19.55 -15.13
CA ILE A 37 5.72 20.74 -14.36
C ILE A 37 7.00 21.45 -13.94
N PHE A 38 7.16 22.67 -14.41
CA PHE A 38 8.32 23.51 -14.15
C PHE A 38 7.87 24.77 -13.40
N ALA A 39 8.58 25.12 -12.34
CA ALA A 39 8.35 26.36 -11.58
C ALA A 39 9.59 26.77 -10.78
N PRO A 40 9.71 28.04 -10.34
CA PRO A 40 10.83 28.50 -9.52
C PRO A 40 10.93 27.79 -8.17
N THR A 41 9.78 27.53 -7.51
CA THR A 41 9.75 26.97 -6.16
C THR A 41 9.07 25.60 -6.09
N ASP A 42 9.42 24.82 -5.08
CA ASP A 42 8.77 23.52 -4.80
C ASP A 42 7.26 23.70 -4.54
N ALA A 43 6.86 24.80 -3.91
CA ALA A 43 5.47 25.13 -3.63
C ALA A 43 4.68 25.35 -4.92
N GLU A 44 5.23 26.11 -5.88
CA GLU A 44 4.62 26.32 -7.20
C GLU A 44 4.53 25.02 -8.00
N VAL A 45 5.55 24.15 -7.93
CA VAL A 45 5.50 22.80 -8.52
C VAL A 45 4.39 21.96 -7.90
N ALA A 46 4.21 21.99 -6.59
CA ALA A 46 3.13 21.25 -5.91
C ALA A 46 1.74 21.76 -6.33
N TYR A 47 1.57 23.08 -6.47
CA TYR A 47 0.36 23.69 -7.05
C TYR A 47 0.09 23.19 -8.46
N GLY A 48 1.13 23.20 -9.32
CA GLY A 48 1.04 22.72 -10.71
C GLY A 48 0.72 21.23 -10.81
N LEU A 49 1.29 20.39 -9.92
CA LEU A 49 0.99 18.97 -9.85
C LEU A 49 -0.47 18.73 -9.47
N ALA A 50 -0.99 19.47 -8.48
CA ALA A 50 -2.40 19.40 -8.10
C ALA A 50 -3.32 19.78 -9.27
N TRP A 51 -2.99 20.84 -9.99
CA TRP A 51 -3.74 21.29 -11.16
C TRP A 51 -3.72 20.25 -12.28
N ALA A 52 -2.54 19.78 -12.69
CA ALA A 52 -2.40 18.81 -13.78
C ALA A 52 -3.11 17.49 -13.48
N THR A 53 -3.00 17.00 -12.23
CA THR A 53 -3.72 15.78 -11.82
C THR A 53 -5.24 16.01 -11.84
N ALA A 54 -5.71 17.20 -11.44
CA ALA A 54 -7.13 17.52 -11.48
C ALA A 54 -7.67 17.67 -12.92
N GLU A 55 -6.86 18.18 -13.85
CA GLU A 55 -7.22 18.19 -15.28
C GLU A 55 -7.48 16.78 -15.82
N ASP A 56 -6.68 15.82 -15.40
CA ASP A 56 -6.71 14.45 -15.92
C ASP A 56 -7.71 13.55 -15.18
N ASP A 57 -7.79 13.65 -13.82
CA ASP A 57 -8.64 12.79 -13.01
C ASP A 57 -9.14 13.46 -11.72
N PHE A 58 -9.91 14.54 -11.86
CA PHE A 58 -10.49 15.22 -10.72
C PHE A 58 -11.46 14.36 -9.91
N LEU A 59 -12.10 13.40 -10.57
CA LEU A 59 -13.02 12.47 -9.92
C LEU A 59 -12.31 11.62 -8.87
N THR A 60 -11.19 11.02 -9.22
CA THR A 60 -10.42 10.17 -8.30
C THR A 60 -9.78 10.99 -7.19
N MET A 61 -9.27 12.19 -7.47
CA MET A 61 -8.77 13.10 -6.43
C MET A 61 -9.84 13.44 -5.39
N GLN A 62 -11.05 13.73 -5.82
CA GLN A 62 -12.17 13.98 -4.91
C GLN A 62 -12.53 12.73 -4.09
N LYS A 63 -12.47 11.51 -4.70
CA LYS A 63 -12.68 10.25 -3.96
C LYS A 63 -11.63 10.02 -2.88
N GLN A 64 -10.40 10.49 -3.04
CA GLN A 64 -9.36 10.48 -2.00
C GLN A 64 -9.69 11.45 -0.85
N LEU A 65 -10.21 12.63 -1.15
CA LEU A 65 -10.48 13.69 -0.18
C LEU A 65 -11.82 13.53 0.57
N LEU A 66 -12.82 12.95 -0.08
CA LEU A 66 -14.16 12.79 0.52
C LEU A 66 -14.16 12.03 1.86
N PRO A 67 -13.44 10.89 2.02
CA PRO A 67 -13.35 10.19 3.30
C PRO A 67 -12.64 11.03 4.38
N ALA A 68 -11.62 11.80 4.00
CA ALA A 68 -10.91 12.71 4.90
C ALA A 68 -11.87 13.72 5.55
N LYS A 69 -12.90 14.17 4.84
CA LYS A 69 -13.95 15.08 5.34
C LYS A 69 -15.23 14.37 5.83
N GLY A 70 -15.31 13.02 5.74
CA GLY A 70 -16.52 12.25 6.12
C GLY A 70 -17.71 12.50 5.21
N LEU A 71 -17.44 12.67 3.92
CA LEU A 71 -18.41 13.02 2.89
C LEU A 71 -18.63 11.91 1.88
N MET A 72 -17.81 10.84 1.90
CA MET A 72 -17.86 9.76 0.91
C MET A 72 -19.23 9.07 0.89
N GLY A 73 -19.81 8.80 2.07
CA GLY A 73 -21.14 8.21 2.18
C GLY A 73 -22.26 9.11 1.65
N GLN A 74 -22.08 10.43 1.65
CA GLN A 74 -23.06 11.38 1.12
C GLN A 74 -23.06 11.43 -0.42
N VAL A 75 -21.94 10.98 -1.05
CA VAL A 75 -21.81 10.93 -2.51
C VAL A 75 -22.08 9.52 -3.04
N PHE A 76 -21.43 8.51 -2.45
CA PHE A 76 -21.43 7.13 -2.94
C PHE A 76 -22.28 6.16 -2.08
N GLY A 77 -23.12 6.69 -1.20
CA GLY A 77 -24.06 5.88 -0.42
C GLY A 77 -23.38 4.97 0.61
N ARG A 78 -23.91 3.75 0.78
CA ARG A 78 -23.50 2.82 1.84
C ARG A 78 -22.01 2.38 1.71
N GLN A 79 -21.57 2.08 0.50
CA GLN A 79 -20.19 1.67 0.24
C GLN A 79 -19.20 2.79 0.58
N GLY A 80 -19.50 4.03 0.17
CA GLY A 80 -18.68 5.18 0.53
C GLY A 80 -18.63 5.46 2.02
N ALA A 81 -19.72 5.21 2.74
CA ALA A 81 -19.78 5.40 4.18
C ALA A 81 -18.84 4.46 4.96
N GLN A 82 -18.45 3.32 4.40
CA GLN A 82 -17.48 2.40 5.01
C GLN A 82 -16.08 3.07 5.10
N LEU A 83 -15.65 3.74 4.04
CA LEU A 83 -14.37 4.48 4.05
C LEU A 83 -14.40 5.66 5.05
N ASP A 84 -15.52 6.38 5.15
CA ASP A 84 -15.70 7.42 6.17
C ASP A 84 -15.56 6.86 7.59
N VAL A 85 -16.06 5.64 7.82
CA VAL A 85 -15.94 4.93 9.11
C VAL A 85 -14.49 4.54 9.37
N ILE A 86 -13.78 3.96 8.39
CA ILE A 86 -12.37 3.57 8.56
C ILE A 86 -11.51 4.80 8.93
N VAL A 87 -11.68 5.93 8.27
CA VAL A 87 -10.98 7.18 8.61
C VAL A 87 -11.28 7.65 10.04
N HIS A 88 -12.52 7.45 10.52
CA HIS A 88 -12.88 7.72 11.91
C HIS A 88 -12.19 6.73 12.88
N LEU A 89 -12.22 5.43 12.58
CA LEU A 89 -11.60 4.37 13.41
C LEU A 89 -10.08 4.55 13.52
N LEU A 90 -9.43 4.97 12.46
CA LEU A 90 -8.02 5.37 12.46
C LEU A 90 -7.75 6.61 13.31
N GLY A 91 -8.78 7.37 13.69
CA GLY A 91 -8.60 8.67 14.35
C GLY A 91 -7.87 9.71 13.49
N ALA A 92 -7.81 9.50 12.16
CA ALA A 92 -6.92 10.21 11.25
C ALA A 92 -7.07 11.75 11.33
N ARG A 93 -8.31 12.26 11.38
CA ARG A 93 -8.54 13.71 11.51
C ARG A 93 -8.09 14.28 12.84
N LYS A 94 -8.24 13.51 13.93
CA LYS A 94 -7.79 13.94 15.27
C LYS A 94 -6.28 13.98 15.32
N THR A 95 -5.63 12.88 14.91
CA THR A 95 -4.16 12.76 14.86
C THR A 95 -3.55 13.86 14.00
N THR A 96 -4.14 14.16 12.83
CA THR A 96 -3.67 15.24 11.96
C THR A 96 -3.71 16.59 12.68
N ARG A 97 -4.84 16.98 13.28
CA ARG A 97 -4.96 18.27 13.99
C ARG A 97 -3.98 18.42 15.15
N GLU A 98 -3.75 17.33 15.87
CA GLU A 98 -2.85 17.34 17.04
C GLU A 98 -1.38 17.38 16.65
N ARG A 99 -1.01 16.80 15.49
CA ARG A 99 0.39 16.57 15.13
C ARG A 99 0.89 17.36 13.91
N TYR A 100 0.00 18.03 13.16
CA TYR A 100 0.34 18.73 11.91
C TYR A 100 1.47 19.75 12.07
N THR A 101 1.46 20.52 13.14
CA THR A 101 2.47 21.56 13.40
C THR A 101 3.73 21.06 14.10
N THR A 102 3.66 19.93 14.79
CA THR A 102 4.77 19.35 15.57
C THR A 102 5.57 18.34 14.78
N ASP A 103 4.90 17.54 13.96
CA ASP A 103 5.50 16.40 13.27
C ASP A 103 5.95 16.71 11.84
N LEU A 104 5.32 17.70 11.19
CA LEU A 104 5.67 18.14 9.84
C LEU A 104 6.50 19.43 9.87
N SER A 105 7.55 19.47 9.06
CA SER A 105 8.41 20.67 8.97
C SER A 105 7.63 21.87 8.41
N PRO A 106 8.01 23.10 8.81
CA PRO A 106 7.36 24.32 8.28
C PRO A 106 7.42 24.42 6.76
N ASP A 107 8.52 23.97 6.15
CA ASP A 107 8.71 24.02 4.70
C ASP A 107 7.83 23.00 3.99
N PHE A 108 7.72 21.77 4.51
CA PHE A 108 6.81 20.79 3.92
C PHE A 108 5.33 21.19 4.08
N ARG A 109 4.95 21.85 5.16
CA ARG A 109 3.59 22.39 5.31
C ARG A 109 3.25 23.41 4.22
N LYS A 110 4.21 24.25 3.77
CA LYS A 110 4.01 25.14 2.62
C LYS A 110 3.70 24.39 1.33
N ILE A 111 4.36 23.23 1.11
CA ILE A 111 4.08 22.35 -0.02
C ILE A 111 2.66 21.80 0.03
N LEU A 112 2.21 21.34 1.21
CA LEU A 112 0.84 20.85 1.40
C LEU A 112 -0.21 21.95 1.13
N GLU A 113 0.00 23.16 1.65
CA GLU A 113 -0.92 24.29 1.43
C GLU A 113 -0.94 24.70 -0.06
N ALA A 114 0.22 24.73 -0.71
CA ALA A 114 0.32 25.03 -2.14
C ALA A 114 -0.42 24.03 -3.02
N TYR A 115 -0.29 22.74 -2.69
CA TYR A 115 -1.03 21.67 -3.36
C TYR A 115 -2.56 21.84 -3.17
N ALA A 116 -2.98 22.13 -1.94
CA ALA A 116 -4.38 22.42 -1.62
C ALA A 116 -4.92 23.65 -2.39
N ASP A 117 -4.11 24.70 -2.52
CA ASP A 117 -4.45 25.90 -3.29
C ASP A 117 -4.64 25.58 -4.79
N GLY A 118 -3.80 24.72 -5.37
CA GLY A 118 -3.95 24.24 -6.75
C GLY A 118 -5.27 23.49 -6.96
N LEU A 119 -5.63 22.61 -6.03
CA LEU A 119 -6.92 21.91 -6.04
C LEU A 119 -8.10 22.87 -5.91
N ASN A 120 -8.03 23.82 -5.01
CA ASN A 120 -9.06 24.82 -4.79
C ASN A 120 -9.25 25.71 -6.03
N ALA A 121 -8.16 26.08 -6.70
CA ALA A 121 -8.19 26.88 -7.92
C ALA A 121 -8.86 26.11 -9.06
N TYR A 122 -8.54 24.80 -9.22
CA TYR A 122 -9.21 23.96 -10.21
C TYR A 122 -10.70 23.82 -9.93
N ALA A 123 -11.06 23.47 -8.68
CA ALA A 123 -12.46 23.32 -8.26
C ALA A 123 -13.28 24.60 -8.49
N ALA A 124 -12.69 25.78 -8.22
CA ALA A 124 -13.35 27.08 -8.45
C ALA A 124 -13.62 27.36 -9.93
N ARG A 125 -12.76 26.88 -10.85
CA ARG A 125 -12.94 27.02 -12.30
C ARG A 125 -13.88 25.94 -12.88
N HIS A 126 -14.01 24.81 -12.21
CA HIS A 126 -14.80 23.66 -12.63
C HIS A 126 -15.90 23.27 -11.63
N PRO A 127 -16.78 24.21 -11.20
CA PRO A 127 -17.75 23.97 -10.13
C PRO A 127 -18.78 22.87 -10.45
N LYS A 128 -18.99 22.55 -11.72
CA LYS A 128 -19.90 21.50 -12.17
C LYS A 128 -19.34 20.09 -11.95
N GLU A 129 -18.02 19.95 -11.83
CA GLU A 129 -17.33 18.69 -11.62
C GLU A 129 -17.20 18.37 -10.11
N VAL A 130 -17.51 19.33 -9.23
CA VAL A 130 -17.42 19.16 -7.79
C VAL A 130 -18.54 18.23 -7.28
N LEU A 131 -18.15 17.07 -6.76
CA LEU A 131 -19.07 16.02 -6.30
C LEU A 131 -19.90 16.42 -5.08
N HIS A 132 -19.33 17.26 -4.21
CA HIS A 132 -20.01 17.68 -3.00
C HIS A 132 -19.63 19.11 -2.60
N ARG A 133 -20.62 20.00 -2.41
CA ARG A 133 -20.44 21.44 -2.14
C ARG A 133 -19.60 21.79 -0.91
N ARG A 134 -19.42 20.82 0.03
CA ARG A 134 -18.62 21.02 1.26
C ARG A 134 -17.22 20.44 1.12
N LEU A 135 -16.86 19.89 -0.02
CA LEU A 135 -15.53 19.32 -0.20
C LEU A 135 -14.47 20.43 -0.27
N PHE A 136 -14.75 21.44 -1.05
CA PHE A 136 -13.85 22.60 -1.21
C PHE A 136 -14.34 23.84 -0.45
N PRO A 137 -13.44 24.72 0.04
CA PRO A 137 -12.00 24.57 -0.08
C PRO A 137 -11.43 23.48 0.83
N VAL A 138 -10.25 22.98 0.45
CA VAL A 138 -9.39 22.10 1.24
C VAL A 138 -8.17 22.87 1.71
N ASP A 139 -7.51 22.41 2.78
CA ASP A 139 -6.22 22.89 3.26
C ASP A 139 -5.21 21.73 3.38
N GLY A 140 -3.98 22.02 3.76
CA GLY A 140 -2.93 21.00 3.91
C GLY A 140 -3.27 19.90 4.92
N GLN A 141 -4.06 20.21 5.96
CA GLN A 141 -4.51 19.21 6.93
C GLN A 141 -5.54 18.25 6.35
N ASP A 142 -6.38 18.71 5.42
CA ASP A 142 -7.39 17.87 4.75
C ASP A 142 -6.76 16.77 3.87
N LEU A 143 -5.50 16.95 3.45
CA LEU A 143 -4.77 15.97 2.62
C LEU A 143 -4.25 14.78 3.42
N ILE A 144 -3.81 15.00 4.67
CA ILE A 144 -3.13 13.98 5.49
C ILE A 144 -3.96 12.73 5.78
N PRO A 145 -5.27 12.82 6.13
CA PRO A 145 -6.07 11.62 6.40
C PRO A 145 -6.18 10.66 5.21
N SER A 146 -6.04 11.17 3.97
CA SER A 146 -6.04 10.34 2.76
C SER A 146 -4.80 9.43 2.71
N TYR A 147 -3.62 9.93 3.11
CA TYR A 147 -2.40 9.13 3.23
C TYR A 147 -2.52 8.06 4.31
N MET A 148 -3.07 8.42 5.48
CA MET A 148 -3.29 7.46 6.56
C MET A 148 -4.26 6.34 6.14
N LEU A 149 -5.35 6.69 5.44
CA LEU A 149 -6.28 5.71 4.88
C LEU A 149 -5.60 4.83 3.83
N GLY A 150 -4.87 5.42 2.91
CA GLY A 150 -4.15 4.72 1.85
C GLY A 150 -3.15 3.69 2.42
N LEU A 151 -2.30 4.10 3.36
CA LEU A 151 -1.35 3.21 4.02
C LEU A 151 -2.03 2.13 4.88
N ALA A 152 -3.14 2.46 5.56
CA ALA A 152 -3.90 1.49 6.33
C ALA A 152 -4.48 0.38 5.44
N LEU A 153 -5.02 0.73 4.27
CA LEU A 153 -5.54 -0.23 3.31
C LEU A 153 -4.41 -1.00 2.58
N LEU A 154 -3.24 -0.38 2.35
CA LEU A 154 -2.07 -1.08 1.83
C LEU A 154 -1.48 -2.08 2.84
N SER A 155 -1.62 -1.81 4.15
CA SER A 155 -1.26 -2.73 5.24
C SER A 155 -2.40 -3.67 5.63
N GLN A 156 -3.42 -3.82 4.77
CA GLN A 156 -4.51 -4.80 4.89
C GLN A 156 -5.36 -4.67 6.18
N ILE A 157 -5.59 -3.45 6.68
CA ILE A 157 -6.44 -3.22 7.87
C ILE A 157 -7.89 -3.67 7.67
N ASP A 158 -8.34 -3.79 6.44
CA ASP A 158 -9.68 -4.29 6.08
C ASP A 158 -9.88 -5.77 6.46
N GLU A 159 -8.83 -6.58 6.51
CA GLU A 159 -8.89 -7.99 6.93
C GLU A 159 -9.24 -8.13 8.42
N PRO A 160 -8.45 -7.59 9.38
CA PRO A 160 -8.78 -7.67 10.79
C PRO A 160 -10.11 -6.97 11.13
N LEU A 161 -10.45 -5.86 10.45
CA LEU A 161 -11.77 -5.24 10.60
C LEU A 161 -12.89 -6.16 10.11
N GLY A 162 -12.72 -6.77 8.93
CA GLY A 162 -13.66 -7.73 8.38
C GLY A 162 -13.87 -8.93 9.30
N ALA A 163 -12.79 -9.48 9.87
CA ALA A 163 -12.83 -10.57 10.84
C ALA A 163 -13.62 -10.20 12.11
N ILE A 164 -13.37 -9.02 12.68
CA ILE A 164 -14.10 -8.51 13.86
C ILE A 164 -15.60 -8.38 13.57
N PHE A 165 -15.98 -7.79 12.42
CA PHE A 165 -17.39 -7.54 12.09
C PHE A 165 -18.16 -8.78 11.62
N SER A 166 -17.50 -9.73 10.96
CA SER A 166 -18.11 -10.98 10.51
C SER A 166 -18.14 -12.07 11.59
N GLY A 167 -17.37 -11.91 12.66
CA GLY A 167 -17.15 -12.93 13.69
C GLY A 167 -16.29 -14.11 13.23
N ARG A 168 -15.62 -13.98 12.06
CA ARG A 168 -14.75 -14.99 11.45
C ARG A 168 -13.28 -14.70 11.77
N MET A 169 -12.97 -14.47 13.03
CA MET A 169 -11.60 -14.16 13.44
C MET A 169 -10.67 -15.36 13.22
N GLY A 170 -9.51 -15.11 12.61
CA GLY A 170 -8.52 -16.13 12.28
C GLY A 170 -8.68 -16.74 10.88
N GLN A 171 -9.51 -16.17 9.98
CA GLN A 171 -9.57 -16.53 8.57
C GLN A 171 -8.93 -15.43 7.74
N GLU A 172 -7.80 -15.72 7.11
CA GLU A 172 -7.16 -14.83 6.15
C GLU A 172 -8.03 -14.69 4.90
N VAL A 173 -8.19 -13.46 4.42
CA VAL A 173 -8.80 -13.14 3.11
C VAL A 173 -7.66 -12.69 2.21
N ASP A 174 -7.18 -13.58 1.36
CA ASP A 174 -6.08 -13.29 0.44
C ASP A 174 -6.57 -12.42 -0.73
N GLN A 175 -6.20 -11.15 -0.75
CA GLN A 175 -6.26 -10.32 -1.94
C GLN A 175 -4.83 -10.13 -2.44
N GLU A 176 -4.45 -10.85 -3.49
CA GLU A 176 -3.13 -10.70 -4.10
C GLU A 176 -2.95 -9.29 -4.67
N ARG A 177 -2.28 -8.44 -3.90
CA ARG A 177 -1.68 -7.19 -4.39
C ARG A 177 -0.24 -7.49 -4.77
N GLY A 178 0.17 -7.10 -5.96
CA GLY A 178 1.45 -7.48 -6.47
C GLY A 178 2.32 -6.32 -6.94
N SER A 179 3.63 -6.57 -6.99
CA SER A 179 4.61 -5.67 -7.62
C SER A 179 5.90 -6.43 -7.87
N ASN A 180 6.72 -5.94 -8.81
CA ASN A 180 8.09 -6.37 -8.99
C ASN A 180 9.02 -5.15 -8.90
N ALA A 181 10.11 -5.26 -8.16
CA ALA A 181 11.18 -4.28 -8.15
C ALA A 181 12.52 -4.99 -8.08
N ALA A 182 13.53 -4.45 -8.78
CA ALA A 182 14.89 -4.98 -8.72
C ALA A 182 15.90 -3.85 -8.97
N ALA A 183 17.10 -3.98 -8.38
CA ALA A 183 18.23 -3.14 -8.70
C ALA A 183 19.46 -4.02 -8.95
N ILE A 184 20.31 -3.62 -9.91
CA ILE A 184 21.50 -4.34 -10.31
C ILE A 184 22.69 -3.39 -10.19
N ALA A 185 23.73 -3.83 -9.47
CA ALA A 185 24.95 -3.07 -9.24
C ALA A 185 25.85 -3.04 -10.48
N PRO A 186 26.74 -2.02 -10.62
CA PRO A 186 27.61 -1.83 -11.79
C PRO A 186 28.47 -3.04 -12.15
N HIS A 187 29.01 -3.76 -11.16
CA HIS A 187 29.89 -4.92 -11.39
C HIS A 187 29.16 -6.12 -12.01
N LYS A 188 27.82 -6.15 -11.90
CA LYS A 188 26.98 -7.20 -12.51
C LYS A 188 26.33 -6.75 -13.81
N THR A 189 26.57 -5.53 -14.29
CA THR A 189 26.08 -5.05 -15.59
C THR A 189 27.20 -4.99 -16.64
N THR A 190 26.84 -5.18 -17.90
CA THR A 190 27.82 -5.14 -19.01
C THR A 190 28.36 -3.74 -19.29
N THR A 191 27.65 -2.70 -18.87
CA THR A 191 27.99 -1.28 -19.11
C THR A 191 28.64 -0.61 -17.91
N GLY A 192 28.61 -1.24 -16.73
CA GLY A 192 29.06 -0.63 -15.48
C GLY A 192 28.08 0.41 -14.93
N GLU A 193 26.86 0.45 -15.43
CA GLU A 193 25.77 1.31 -14.93
C GLU A 193 24.91 0.56 -13.92
N THR A 194 24.27 1.29 -13.01
CA THR A 194 23.28 0.74 -12.10
C THR A 194 21.92 0.67 -12.80
N PHE A 195 21.23 -0.47 -12.70
CA PHE A 195 19.88 -0.61 -13.25
C PHE A 195 18.84 -0.67 -12.14
N LEU A 196 17.69 -0.02 -12.37
CA LEU A 196 16.51 -0.08 -11.50
C LEU A 196 15.27 -0.51 -12.31
N LEU A 197 14.55 -1.50 -11.79
CA LEU A 197 13.25 -1.95 -12.30
C LEU A 197 12.16 -1.58 -11.30
N ALA A 198 11.14 -0.91 -11.78
CA ALA A 198 9.89 -0.66 -11.08
C ALA A 198 8.72 -1.20 -11.92
N ASN A 199 7.92 -2.09 -11.35
CA ASN A 199 6.74 -2.67 -11.98
C ASN A 199 5.67 -2.95 -10.92
N SER A 200 4.86 -1.95 -10.61
CA SER A 200 3.79 -2.06 -9.62
C SER A 200 2.52 -2.59 -10.27
N HIS A 201 1.94 -3.63 -9.67
CA HIS A 201 0.67 -4.22 -10.11
C HIS A 201 -0.48 -3.55 -9.35
N GLN A 202 -0.89 -2.38 -9.83
CA GLN A 202 -1.98 -1.60 -9.26
C GLN A 202 -3.14 -1.53 -10.26
N PRO A 203 -4.38 -1.28 -9.79
CA PRO A 203 -5.52 -1.06 -10.68
C PRO A 203 -5.24 0.06 -11.69
N LEU A 204 -5.75 -0.08 -12.90
CA LEU A 204 -5.64 0.96 -13.92
C LEU A 204 -6.55 2.18 -13.63
N GLU A 205 -7.54 2.01 -12.76
CA GLU A 205 -8.50 3.05 -12.37
C GLU A 205 -8.69 3.08 -10.84
N GLY A 206 -9.13 4.23 -10.32
CA GLY A 206 -9.51 4.42 -8.93
C GLY A 206 -8.38 4.83 -8.01
N LEU A 207 -8.56 4.63 -6.69
CA LEU A 207 -7.74 5.25 -5.65
C LEU A 207 -6.26 4.89 -5.69
N TYR A 208 -5.91 3.74 -6.25
CA TYR A 208 -4.54 3.22 -6.34
C TYR A 208 -4.01 3.15 -7.77
N SER A 209 -4.69 3.78 -8.75
CA SER A 209 -4.16 3.94 -10.10
C SER A 209 -2.93 4.85 -10.08
N TRP A 210 -1.94 4.55 -10.92
CA TRP A 210 -0.76 5.39 -11.02
C TRP A 210 -1.01 6.61 -11.89
N TYR A 211 -0.71 7.79 -11.34
CA TYR A 211 -0.59 9.03 -12.08
C TYR A 211 0.89 9.38 -12.28
N LYS A 212 1.35 9.34 -13.52
CA LYS A 212 2.75 9.61 -13.88
C LYS A 212 2.95 11.11 -14.11
N ALA A 213 4.01 11.67 -13.54
CA ALA A 213 4.36 13.08 -13.71
C ALA A 213 5.87 13.30 -13.64
N HIS A 214 6.35 14.39 -14.23
CA HIS A 214 7.67 14.96 -13.97
C HIS A 214 7.49 16.30 -13.27
N VAL A 215 8.18 16.49 -12.15
CA VAL A 215 8.19 17.71 -11.36
C VAL A 215 9.59 18.29 -11.33
N CYS A 216 9.73 19.60 -11.57
CA CYS A 216 11.02 20.25 -11.66
C CYS A 216 10.95 21.70 -11.12
N SER A 217 11.65 21.98 -10.01
CA SER A 217 11.82 23.31 -9.44
C SER A 217 13.27 23.79 -9.51
N GLU A 218 13.47 25.11 -9.43
CA GLU A 218 14.81 25.69 -9.27
C GLU A 218 15.38 25.48 -7.86
N GLU A 219 14.54 25.09 -6.88
CA GLU A 219 14.95 24.70 -5.52
C GLU A 219 15.48 23.26 -5.46
N GLY A 220 15.59 22.56 -6.61
CA GLY A 220 16.21 21.25 -6.76
C GLY A 220 15.29 20.05 -6.60
N TRP A 221 13.99 20.23 -6.64
CA TRP A 221 13.06 19.12 -6.84
C TRP A 221 12.98 18.79 -8.33
N ASN A 222 13.58 17.70 -8.75
CA ASN A 222 13.59 17.24 -10.13
C ASN A 222 13.38 15.72 -10.15
N MET A 223 12.14 15.28 -10.34
CA MET A 223 11.75 13.87 -10.22
C MET A 223 10.77 13.48 -11.32
N LEU A 224 11.06 12.39 -12.03
CA LEU A 224 10.15 11.70 -12.93
C LEU A 224 9.67 10.42 -12.24
N GLY A 225 8.37 10.26 -12.10
CA GLY A 225 7.84 9.10 -11.40
C GLY A 225 6.33 9.03 -11.40
N ALA A 226 5.77 8.36 -10.40
CA ALA A 226 4.33 8.23 -10.25
C ALA A 226 3.88 8.36 -8.80
N ASN A 227 2.64 8.82 -8.62
CA ASN A 227 1.92 8.80 -7.35
C ASN A 227 0.48 8.29 -7.57
N PHE A 228 -0.28 8.17 -6.50
CA PHE A 228 -1.74 8.02 -6.62
C PHE A 228 -2.39 9.40 -6.78
N PRO A 229 -3.52 9.52 -7.51
CA PRO A 229 -4.20 10.79 -7.68
C PRO A 229 -4.52 11.45 -6.32
N GLY A 230 -4.00 12.65 -6.11
CA GLY A 230 -4.06 13.33 -4.79
C GLY A 230 -2.76 13.26 -3.99
N GLY A 231 -1.74 12.57 -4.48
CA GLY A 231 -0.39 12.57 -3.90
C GLY A 231 0.32 13.89 -4.12
N VAL A 232 0.88 14.46 -3.06
CA VAL A 232 1.55 15.78 -3.07
C VAL A 232 2.96 15.70 -3.65
N SER A 233 3.58 14.52 -3.62
CA SER A 233 4.88 14.20 -4.19
C SER A 233 4.84 12.83 -4.86
N LEU A 234 5.88 12.49 -5.63
CA LEU A 234 5.94 11.20 -6.32
C LEU A 234 6.34 10.09 -5.34
N PHE A 235 5.66 8.94 -5.41
CA PHE A 235 5.88 7.83 -4.47
C PHE A 235 7.00 6.91 -4.90
N LEU A 236 7.26 6.83 -6.20
CA LEU A 236 8.35 6.06 -6.79
C LEU A 236 8.82 6.71 -8.09
N GLY A 237 10.02 6.37 -8.53
CA GLY A 237 10.58 6.87 -9.79
C GLY A 237 12.05 7.18 -9.68
N THR A 238 12.52 8.16 -10.44
CA THR A 238 13.94 8.52 -10.51
C THR A 238 14.13 10.04 -10.61
N ASN A 239 15.18 10.52 -10.01
CA ASN A 239 15.76 11.84 -10.22
C ASN A 239 17.15 11.70 -10.90
N PRO A 240 17.88 12.78 -11.19
CA PRO A 240 19.19 12.68 -11.86
C PRO A 240 20.27 11.91 -11.09
N TYR A 241 20.04 11.55 -9.84
CA TYR A 241 21.04 10.97 -8.95
C TYR A 241 20.72 9.52 -8.54
N LEU A 242 19.45 9.24 -8.31
CA LEU A 242 18.96 7.99 -7.73
C LEU A 242 17.52 7.69 -8.14
N GLY A 243 17.08 6.48 -7.84
CA GLY A 243 15.70 6.09 -7.99
C GLY A 243 15.31 5.00 -7.00
N TRP A 244 14.01 4.82 -6.82
CA TRP A 244 13.47 3.74 -6.00
C TRP A 244 12.11 3.26 -6.48
N ALA A 245 11.77 2.06 -6.06
CA ALA A 245 10.46 1.45 -6.24
C ALA A 245 9.92 0.91 -4.92
N HIS A 246 8.60 0.84 -4.82
CA HIS A 246 7.91 0.16 -3.74
C HIS A 246 7.31 -1.16 -4.20
N THR A 247 7.30 -2.17 -3.31
CA THR A 247 6.48 -3.36 -3.44
C THR A 247 5.65 -3.56 -2.18
N VAL A 248 4.45 -4.11 -2.31
CA VAL A 248 3.63 -4.44 -1.14
C VAL A 248 4.35 -5.49 -0.30
N ASN A 249 4.32 -5.32 1.01
CA ASN A 249 4.86 -6.25 1.99
C ASN A 249 3.81 -6.62 3.04
N TYR A 250 4.09 -7.68 3.80
CA TYR A 250 3.12 -8.30 4.71
C TYR A 250 3.67 -8.58 6.13
N PRO A 251 4.53 -7.72 6.73
CA PRO A 251 4.77 -7.82 8.16
C PRO A 251 3.49 -7.64 8.95
N ASP A 252 3.50 -8.07 10.20
CA ASP A 252 2.36 -7.88 11.08
C ASP A 252 2.25 -6.42 11.55
N PHE A 253 1.32 -5.68 10.95
CA PHE A 253 1.08 -4.25 11.18
C PHE A 253 -0.09 -3.94 12.10
N THR A 254 -0.89 -4.95 12.48
CA THR A 254 -2.17 -4.73 13.18
C THR A 254 -2.48 -5.85 14.14
N ASP A 255 -2.67 -5.51 15.41
CA ASP A 255 -2.99 -6.42 16.48
C ASP A 255 -4.44 -6.33 16.94
N ILE A 256 -5.05 -7.49 17.25
CA ILE A 256 -6.39 -7.61 17.82
C ILE A 256 -6.28 -8.08 19.27
N TYR A 257 -6.97 -7.39 20.18
CA TYR A 257 -6.98 -7.69 21.60
C TYR A 257 -8.39 -8.07 22.05
N LYS A 258 -8.54 -9.18 22.77
CA LYS A 258 -9.79 -9.53 23.44
C LYS A 258 -9.78 -8.98 24.86
N LEU A 259 -10.71 -8.07 25.18
CA LEU A 259 -10.79 -7.45 26.50
C LEU A 259 -11.47 -8.40 27.50
N GLU A 260 -10.92 -8.48 28.72
CA GLU A 260 -11.57 -9.13 29.86
C GLU A 260 -12.55 -8.15 30.50
N MET A 261 -13.86 -8.37 30.28
CA MET A 261 -14.91 -7.48 30.77
C MET A 261 -15.35 -7.86 32.18
N HIS A 262 -15.70 -6.85 32.98
CA HIS A 262 -16.21 -7.08 34.35
C HIS A 262 -17.62 -7.73 34.28
N PRO A 263 -17.86 -8.81 35.07
CA PRO A 263 -19.13 -9.55 34.97
C PRO A 263 -20.37 -8.77 35.39
N GLU A 264 -20.24 -7.79 36.30
CA GLU A 264 -21.36 -7.04 36.88
C GLU A 264 -21.35 -5.54 36.58
N ARG A 265 -20.22 -4.97 36.09
CA ARG A 265 -20.10 -3.53 35.79
C ARG A 265 -20.02 -3.31 34.30
N ASP A 266 -21.02 -2.66 33.76
CA ASP A 266 -21.08 -2.33 32.33
C ASP A 266 -19.88 -1.53 31.87
N LEU A 267 -19.41 -1.83 30.64
CA LEU A 267 -18.34 -1.12 29.94
C LEU A 267 -17.07 -0.95 30.78
N THR A 268 -16.79 -1.94 31.63
CA THR A 268 -15.61 -1.96 32.49
C THR A 268 -14.75 -3.17 32.11
N TYR A 269 -13.47 -2.95 31.83
CA TYR A 269 -12.52 -3.99 31.43
C TYR A 269 -11.31 -4.01 32.36
N ARG A 270 -10.63 -5.17 32.41
CA ARG A 270 -9.42 -5.37 33.22
C ARG A 270 -8.19 -4.85 32.49
N PHE A 271 -7.25 -4.24 33.22
CA PHE A 271 -5.92 -3.87 32.75
C PHE A 271 -4.93 -3.86 33.91
N ASN A 272 -3.90 -4.71 33.86
CA ASN A 272 -2.89 -4.88 34.95
C ASN A 272 -3.53 -5.03 36.31
N GLY A 273 -4.55 -5.88 36.42
CA GLY A 273 -5.26 -6.14 37.67
C GLY A 273 -6.23 -5.04 38.11
N LYS A 274 -6.33 -3.94 37.39
CA LYS A 274 -7.25 -2.81 37.66
C LYS A 274 -8.43 -2.83 36.69
N TRP A 275 -9.58 -2.35 37.16
CA TRP A 275 -10.77 -2.20 36.35
C TRP A 275 -10.87 -0.77 35.78
N LEU A 276 -10.86 -0.64 34.46
CA LEU A 276 -10.95 0.63 33.73
C LEU A 276 -12.27 0.70 32.98
N LYS A 277 -12.79 1.91 32.76
CA LYS A 277 -13.97 2.13 31.94
C LYS A 277 -13.58 2.32 30.47
N LEU A 278 -14.40 1.74 29.58
CA LEU A 278 -14.40 2.07 28.17
C LEU A 278 -14.99 3.47 27.96
N GLU A 279 -14.33 4.30 27.18
CA GLU A 279 -14.84 5.62 26.80
C GLU A 279 -15.69 5.47 25.54
N PRO A 280 -16.97 5.90 25.54
CA PRO A 280 -17.82 5.82 24.35
C PRO A 280 -17.29 6.71 23.22
N ASP A 281 -17.20 6.17 22.04
CA ASP A 281 -16.90 6.87 20.79
C ASP A 281 -18.06 6.70 19.81
N PHE A 282 -18.43 7.77 19.11
CA PHE A 282 -19.59 7.76 18.23
C PHE A 282 -19.27 8.37 16.89
N TYR A 283 -19.56 7.64 15.84
CA TYR A 283 -19.54 8.17 14.49
C TYR A 283 -20.94 8.18 13.88
N LYS A 284 -21.31 9.29 13.25
CA LYS A 284 -22.56 9.40 12.50
C LYS A 284 -22.26 9.30 11.01
N ALA A 285 -22.27 8.07 10.50
CA ALA A 285 -22.21 7.84 9.06
C ALA A 285 -23.43 8.47 8.38
N ARG A 286 -23.18 9.34 7.40
CA ARG A 286 -24.25 10.03 6.66
C ARG A 286 -24.27 9.50 5.24
N ILE A 287 -25.44 9.04 4.80
CA ILE A 287 -25.66 8.60 3.41
C ILE A 287 -26.83 9.40 2.81
N ARG A 288 -26.86 9.52 1.50
CA ARG A 288 -28.06 10.01 0.79
C ARG A 288 -28.90 8.81 0.35
N LEU A 289 -30.09 8.70 0.89
CA LEU A 289 -31.06 7.72 0.43
C LEU A 289 -31.72 8.25 -0.85
N LEU A 290 -31.74 7.44 -1.91
CA LEU A 290 -32.27 7.79 -3.24
C LEU A 290 -31.70 9.11 -3.80
N GLY A 291 -30.47 9.48 -3.43
CA GLY A 291 -29.83 10.72 -3.88
C GLY A 291 -30.38 12.02 -3.27
N LEU A 292 -31.44 11.98 -2.48
CA LEU A 292 -32.21 13.16 -2.03
C LEU A 292 -32.19 13.39 -0.51
N LEU A 293 -32.41 12.36 0.30
CA LEU A 293 -32.58 12.51 1.74
C LEU A 293 -31.33 12.13 2.51
N PRO A 294 -30.71 13.05 3.27
CA PRO A 294 -29.60 12.71 4.14
C PRO A 294 -30.08 11.86 5.32
N VAL A 295 -29.73 10.58 5.32
CA VAL A 295 -29.99 9.66 6.44
C VAL A 295 -28.66 9.41 7.16
N GLY A 296 -28.67 9.45 8.48
CA GLY A 296 -27.49 9.17 9.29
C GLY A 296 -27.74 8.05 10.27
N LYS A 297 -26.90 7.01 10.22
CA LYS A 297 -26.86 5.97 11.24
C LYS A 297 -25.73 6.28 12.22
N LYS A 298 -26.06 6.45 13.50
CA LYS A 298 -25.06 6.58 14.56
C LYS A 298 -24.50 5.19 14.87
N GLN A 299 -23.20 5.03 14.70
CA GLN A 299 -22.47 3.82 15.10
C GLN A 299 -21.76 4.13 16.41
N LYS A 300 -21.74 3.14 17.30
CA LYS A 300 -21.13 3.23 18.62
C LYS A 300 -19.88 2.36 18.63
N PHE A 301 -18.80 2.96 19.04
CA PHE A 301 -17.50 2.35 19.29
C PHE A 301 -17.07 2.72 20.70
N TYR A 302 -15.91 2.24 21.10
CA TYR A 302 -15.33 2.59 22.39
C TYR A 302 -13.84 2.83 22.23
N GLN A 303 -13.23 3.52 23.18
CA GLN A 303 -11.78 3.65 23.31
C GLN A 303 -11.33 2.91 24.57
N SER A 304 -10.31 2.08 24.42
CA SER A 304 -9.59 1.42 25.49
C SER A 304 -8.11 1.82 25.49
N LYS A 305 -7.32 1.28 26.41
CA LYS A 305 -5.85 1.42 26.38
C LYS A 305 -5.23 0.85 25.10
N TYR A 306 -5.85 -0.18 24.51
CA TYR A 306 -5.39 -0.85 23.31
C TYR A 306 -5.76 -0.11 22.01
N GLY A 307 -6.67 0.84 22.06
CA GLY A 307 -7.15 1.61 20.92
C GLY A 307 -8.65 1.50 20.73
N ILE A 308 -9.08 1.66 19.47
CA ILE A 308 -10.50 1.57 19.10
C ILE A 308 -11.05 0.17 19.43
N THR A 309 -12.20 0.14 20.08
CA THR A 309 -12.79 -1.09 20.63
C THR A 309 -14.21 -1.28 20.13
N PHE A 310 -14.51 -2.52 19.76
CA PHE A 310 -15.77 -2.96 19.15
C PHE A 310 -16.52 -3.89 20.12
N GLU A 311 -17.81 -3.68 20.25
CA GLU A 311 -18.72 -4.62 20.90
C GLU A 311 -19.26 -5.59 19.84
N THR A 312 -19.03 -6.89 20.04
CA THR A 312 -19.45 -7.97 19.14
C THR A 312 -20.23 -9.04 19.91
N PRO A 313 -20.93 -9.96 19.25
CA PRO A 313 -21.57 -11.09 19.92
C PRO A 313 -20.58 -11.97 20.72
N ASN A 314 -19.29 -11.95 20.36
CA ASN A 314 -18.24 -12.75 20.99
C ASN A 314 -17.44 -12.00 22.08
N GLY A 315 -17.88 -10.78 22.44
CA GLY A 315 -17.24 -9.93 23.44
C GLY A 315 -16.69 -8.62 22.87
N PHE A 316 -15.80 -7.99 23.62
CA PHE A 316 -15.18 -6.73 23.25
C PHE A 316 -13.77 -6.95 22.69
N PHE A 317 -13.53 -6.42 21.49
CA PHE A 317 -12.25 -6.53 20.82
C PHE A 317 -11.71 -5.14 20.51
N ALA A 318 -10.44 -4.91 20.83
CA ALA A 318 -9.73 -3.69 20.45
C ALA A 318 -8.80 -3.97 19.28
N LEU A 319 -8.57 -2.94 18.46
CA LEU A 319 -7.67 -2.97 17.32
C LEU A 319 -6.61 -1.87 17.47
N ARG A 320 -5.35 -2.25 17.22
CA ARG A 320 -4.22 -1.33 17.20
C ARG A 320 -3.41 -1.54 15.93
N THR A 321 -3.15 -0.47 15.20
CA THR A 321 -2.43 -0.53 13.92
C THR A 321 -1.33 0.53 13.86
N VAL A 322 -0.28 0.24 13.12
CA VAL A 322 0.81 1.19 12.87
C VAL A 322 0.41 2.31 11.91
N ALA A 323 -0.61 2.10 11.09
CA ALA A 323 -1.02 3.05 10.05
C ALA A 323 -1.50 4.42 10.59
N ASN A 324 -1.86 4.49 11.87
CA ASN A 324 -2.29 5.74 12.52
C ASN A 324 -1.27 6.31 13.52
N GLN A 325 -0.06 5.76 13.58
CA GLN A 325 0.97 6.18 14.55
C GLN A 325 1.82 7.36 14.05
N THR A 326 1.75 7.69 12.77
CA THR A 326 2.52 8.79 12.17
C THR A 326 1.73 9.49 11.07
N ILE A 327 2.08 10.76 10.81
CA ILE A 327 1.53 11.56 9.69
C ILE A 327 2.63 11.96 8.69
N LYS A 328 3.85 11.43 8.84
CA LYS A 328 5.05 11.90 8.14
C LYS A 328 5.24 11.31 6.74
N ALA A 329 4.39 10.38 6.29
CA ALA A 329 4.57 9.71 5.00
C ALA A 329 4.72 10.69 3.81
N PRO A 330 3.87 11.71 3.63
CA PRO A 330 4.03 12.62 2.50
C PRO A 330 5.32 13.45 2.58
N GLU A 331 5.79 13.82 3.77
CA GLU A 331 7.07 14.51 3.94
C GLU A 331 8.26 13.57 3.66
N GLN A 332 8.16 12.29 4.05
CA GLN A 332 9.19 11.30 3.75
C GLN A 332 9.35 11.13 2.24
N TRP A 333 8.26 10.91 1.48
CA TRP A 333 8.33 10.84 0.03
C TRP A 333 8.89 12.12 -0.59
N TYR A 334 8.47 13.30 -0.14
CA TYR A 334 9.00 14.56 -0.64
C TYR A 334 10.53 14.65 -0.43
N ARG A 335 11.05 14.28 0.75
CA ARG A 335 12.48 14.28 1.00
C ARG A 335 13.22 13.23 0.18
N MET A 336 12.64 12.04 -0.02
CA MET A 336 13.16 11.03 -0.93
C MET A 336 13.25 11.56 -2.38
N ASN A 337 12.24 12.30 -2.85
CA ASN A 337 12.26 12.92 -4.18
C ASN A 337 13.44 13.88 -4.39
N LYS A 338 13.86 14.57 -3.34
CA LYS A 338 14.93 15.59 -3.38
C LYS A 338 16.30 15.04 -3.02
N ALA A 339 16.40 13.81 -2.56
CA ALA A 339 17.67 13.18 -2.19
C ALA A 339 18.60 13.06 -3.41
N ARG A 340 19.89 13.37 -3.22
CA ARG A 340 20.90 13.41 -4.27
C ARG A 340 21.97 12.33 -4.11
N ASN A 341 21.97 11.63 -2.97
CA ASN A 341 22.90 10.58 -2.61
C ASN A 341 22.28 9.65 -1.57
N TRP A 342 22.99 8.57 -1.25
CA TRP A 342 22.56 7.61 -0.25
C TRP A 342 22.28 8.21 1.13
N ASP A 343 23.14 9.11 1.61
CA ASP A 343 23.00 9.69 2.95
C ASP A 343 21.73 10.53 3.08
N GLU A 344 21.42 11.35 2.08
CA GLU A 344 20.17 12.14 2.04
C GLU A 344 18.94 11.23 1.94
N PHE A 345 19.00 10.17 1.14
CA PHE A 345 17.92 9.21 1.01
C PHE A 345 17.70 8.44 2.32
N ARG A 346 18.78 7.97 2.93
CA ARG A 346 18.74 7.27 4.22
C ARG A 346 18.18 8.16 5.34
N ALA A 347 18.54 9.44 5.39
CA ALA A 347 17.98 10.41 6.33
C ALA A 347 16.47 10.62 6.12
N ALA A 348 15.97 10.50 4.87
CA ALA A 348 14.54 10.53 4.60
C ALA A 348 13.83 9.27 5.13
N LEU A 349 14.47 8.09 5.05
CA LEU A 349 13.93 6.84 5.61
C LEU A 349 13.77 6.92 7.13
N ASP A 350 14.66 7.61 7.84
CA ASP A 350 14.62 7.78 9.30
C ASP A 350 13.39 8.55 9.81
N LEU A 351 12.64 9.21 8.94
CA LEU A 351 11.33 9.78 9.30
C LEU A 351 10.31 8.70 9.65
N GLN A 352 10.47 7.48 9.14
CA GLN A 352 9.55 6.34 9.35
C GLN A 352 8.07 6.71 9.18
N GLY A 353 7.78 7.56 8.20
CA GLY A 353 6.43 7.99 7.88
C GLY A 353 5.67 6.97 7.03
N ILE A 354 6.38 6.29 6.13
CA ILE A 354 5.84 5.22 5.28
C ILE A 354 5.78 3.94 6.11
N THR A 355 4.60 3.64 6.63
CA THR A 355 4.39 2.60 7.66
C THR A 355 4.41 1.17 7.14
N CYS A 356 4.39 0.98 5.82
CA CYS A 356 4.42 -0.32 5.15
C CYS A 356 5.13 -0.18 3.78
N THR A 357 5.23 -1.26 3.00
CA THR A 357 5.85 -1.39 1.68
C THR A 357 7.37 -1.57 1.72
N ASN A 358 7.88 -2.53 0.94
CA ASN A 358 9.32 -2.66 0.71
C ASN A 358 9.84 -1.47 -0.11
N ILE A 359 11.15 -1.23 -0.01
CA ILE A 359 11.86 -0.24 -0.81
C ILE A 359 13.02 -0.94 -1.52
N VAL A 360 13.09 -0.79 -2.85
CA VAL A 360 14.24 -1.15 -3.67
C VAL A 360 14.82 0.14 -4.23
N TYR A 361 16.11 0.39 -4.00
CA TYR A 361 16.81 1.62 -4.34
C TYR A 361 18.00 1.33 -5.24
N ALA A 362 18.35 2.29 -6.08
CA ALA A 362 19.57 2.32 -6.86
C ALA A 362 20.04 3.76 -7.08
N ASP A 363 21.35 4.00 -7.17
CA ASP A 363 21.90 5.31 -7.49
C ASP A 363 23.01 5.27 -8.55
N ARG A 364 23.39 6.44 -9.03
CA ARG A 364 24.46 6.60 -10.03
C ARG A 364 25.86 6.37 -9.48
N GLU A 365 26.03 6.30 -8.15
CA GLU A 365 27.31 6.01 -7.48
C GLU A 365 27.55 4.50 -7.41
N GLY A 366 26.55 3.70 -7.76
CA GLY A 366 26.62 2.25 -7.87
C GLY A 366 26.01 1.50 -6.70
N HIS A 367 25.42 2.21 -5.74
CA HIS A 367 24.77 1.58 -4.60
C HIS A 367 23.41 1.02 -4.97
N ILE A 368 23.12 -0.17 -4.44
CA ILE A 368 21.81 -0.82 -4.52
C ILE A 368 21.34 -1.24 -3.13
N TYR A 369 20.06 -1.14 -2.86
CA TYR A 369 19.53 -1.41 -1.53
C TYR A 369 18.13 -2.02 -1.57
N HIS A 370 17.87 -2.95 -0.66
CA HIS A 370 16.55 -3.45 -0.33
C HIS A 370 16.26 -3.23 1.15
N LEU A 371 15.07 -2.74 1.46
CA LEU A 371 14.57 -2.59 2.81
C LEU A 371 13.17 -3.23 2.93
N GLY A 372 13.03 -4.18 3.85
CA GLY A 372 11.74 -4.61 4.37
C GLY A 372 11.17 -3.51 5.27
N ASN A 373 10.72 -2.40 4.64
CA ASN A 373 10.32 -1.20 5.36
C ASN A 373 8.98 -1.36 6.06
N GLY A 374 8.87 -0.74 7.22
CA GLY A 374 7.64 -0.65 7.99
C GLY A 374 7.87 0.05 9.32
N LEU A 375 6.81 0.59 9.89
CA LEU A 375 6.83 1.08 11.26
C LEU A 375 6.52 -0.09 12.20
N LEU A 376 7.54 -0.89 12.54
CA LEU A 376 7.38 -2.14 13.28
C LEU A 376 7.55 -1.93 14.79
N PRO A 377 6.52 -2.24 15.61
CA PRO A 377 6.61 -2.08 17.06
C PRO A 377 7.48 -3.17 17.70
N LYS A 378 8.19 -2.82 18.77
CA LYS A 378 8.84 -3.81 19.63
C LYS A 378 7.79 -4.53 20.44
N ARG A 379 7.78 -5.85 20.34
CA ARG A 379 6.80 -6.75 20.92
C ARG A 379 7.47 -7.70 21.90
N ASP A 380 6.77 -8.06 22.98
CA ASP A 380 7.24 -9.05 23.95
C ASP A 380 7.28 -10.45 23.28
N PRO A 381 8.46 -11.09 23.17
CA PRO A 381 8.60 -12.39 22.48
C PRO A 381 7.93 -13.56 23.19
N ASN A 382 7.41 -13.37 24.41
CA ASN A 382 6.68 -14.41 25.14
C ASN A 382 5.23 -14.58 24.70
N TYR A 383 4.74 -13.74 23.78
CA TYR A 383 3.38 -13.81 23.25
C TYR A 383 3.39 -14.18 21.76
N ASP A 384 2.37 -14.92 21.35
CA ASP A 384 2.08 -15.16 19.93
C ASP A 384 1.29 -13.96 19.36
N TRP A 385 1.94 -13.17 18.52
CA TRP A 385 1.38 -11.94 17.94
C TRP A 385 0.59 -12.20 16.66
N SER A 386 0.61 -13.43 16.13
CA SER A 386 -0.15 -13.77 14.92
C SER A 386 -1.66 -13.96 15.17
N GLY A 387 -2.06 -14.02 16.44
CA GLY A 387 -3.44 -14.31 16.85
C GLY A 387 -4.12 -13.18 17.62
N ILE A 388 -5.17 -13.54 18.35
CA ILE A 388 -5.88 -12.63 19.24
C ILE A 388 -5.15 -12.58 20.59
N LEU A 389 -4.72 -11.40 20.96
CA LEU A 389 -3.93 -11.13 22.15
C LEU A 389 -4.79 -10.92 23.41
N PRO A 390 -4.27 -11.24 24.60
CA PRO A 390 -4.90 -10.86 25.86
C PRO A 390 -5.01 -9.33 25.97
N GLY A 391 -6.21 -8.83 26.25
CA GLY A 391 -6.52 -7.41 26.42
C GLY A 391 -6.66 -6.99 27.89
N ASP A 392 -5.82 -7.57 28.78
CA ASP A 392 -5.85 -7.33 30.23
C ASP A 392 -4.49 -7.00 30.85
N THR A 393 -3.42 -6.97 30.05
CA THR A 393 -2.04 -6.75 30.48
C THR A 393 -1.29 -5.74 29.59
N SER A 394 -0.38 -4.96 30.19
CA SER A 394 0.52 -4.08 29.42
C SER A 394 1.60 -4.83 28.64
N ALA A 395 1.84 -6.11 28.92
CA ALA A 395 2.85 -6.89 28.21
C ALA A 395 2.49 -7.12 26.73
N THR A 396 1.20 -7.14 26.40
CA THR A 396 0.71 -7.21 25.01
C THR A 396 0.44 -5.86 24.39
N LEU A 397 0.64 -4.75 25.11
CA LEU A 397 0.41 -3.40 24.61
C LEU A 397 1.73 -2.76 24.18
N TRP A 398 2.01 -2.70 22.89
CA TRP A 398 3.08 -1.84 22.38
C TRP A 398 2.61 -0.37 22.34
N GLU A 399 3.53 0.54 22.65
CA GLU A 399 3.33 1.98 22.60
C GLU A 399 4.18 2.60 21.47
N ASN A 400 4.88 3.70 21.73
CA ASN A 400 5.69 4.41 20.73
C ASN A 400 7.14 3.91 20.66
N ASP A 401 7.38 2.62 20.88
CA ASP A 401 8.69 1.99 20.78
C ASP A 401 8.76 1.11 19.53
N PHE A 402 9.33 1.68 18.46
CA PHE A 402 9.47 1.05 17.16
C PHE A 402 10.93 0.71 16.88
N TYR A 403 11.15 -0.30 16.03
CA TYR A 403 12.49 -0.59 15.53
C TYR A 403 12.94 0.53 14.59
N PRO A 404 14.13 1.12 14.82
CA PRO A 404 14.72 2.08 13.88
C PRO A 404 15.09 1.36 12.57
N VAL A 405 15.25 2.14 11.49
CA VAL A 405 15.46 1.59 10.13
C VAL A 405 16.67 0.67 10.03
N ASP A 406 17.75 0.94 10.79
CA ASP A 406 18.97 0.11 10.83
C ASP A 406 18.79 -1.27 11.48
N GLN A 407 17.67 -1.47 12.19
CA GLN A 407 17.29 -2.76 12.80
C GLN A 407 16.24 -3.53 11.98
N LEU A 408 15.74 -2.95 10.89
CA LEU A 408 14.83 -3.65 9.98
C LEU A 408 15.60 -4.60 9.06
N VAL A 409 14.89 -5.55 8.46
CA VAL A 409 15.47 -6.47 7.47
C VAL A 409 15.91 -5.69 6.23
N GLN A 410 17.17 -5.71 5.92
CA GLN A 410 17.74 -4.90 4.83
C GLN A 410 18.96 -5.55 4.20
N VAL A 411 19.25 -5.19 2.96
CA VAL A 411 20.41 -5.60 2.19
C VAL A 411 21.00 -4.38 1.49
N PHE A 412 22.28 -4.10 1.70
CA PHE A 412 23.00 -3.01 1.04
C PHE A 412 24.23 -3.56 0.32
N ASP A 413 24.37 -3.27 -0.96
CA ASP A 413 25.49 -3.64 -1.83
C ASP A 413 25.92 -5.12 -1.71
N PRO A 414 25.02 -6.10 -1.90
CA PRO A 414 25.39 -7.50 -1.74
C PRO A 414 26.40 -7.95 -2.80
N PRO A 415 27.34 -8.86 -2.48
CA PRO A 415 28.32 -9.42 -3.41
C PRO A 415 27.71 -10.02 -4.68
N SER A 416 26.49 -10.59 -4.60
CA SER A 416 25.74 -11.10 -5.76
C SER A 416 25.38 -10.04 -6.79
N GLY A 417 25.48 -8.75 -6.45
CA GLY A 417 25.29 -7.62 -7.36
C GLY A 417 23.85 -7.32 -7.74
N TYR A 418 22.86 -7.83 -7.00
CA TYR A 418 21.47 -7.49 -7.22
C TYR A 418 20.63 -7.55 -5.94
N VAL A 419 19.61 -6.74 -5.87
CA VAL A 419 18.52 -6.83 -4.90
C VAL A 419 17.18 -6.86 -5.64
N TYR A 420 16.18 -7.54 -5.10
CA TYR A 420 14.88 -7.64 -5.74
C TYR A 420 13.77 -7.94 -4.73
N ASN A 421 12.55 -7.62 -5.10
CA ASN A 421 11.36 -8.05 -4.39
C ASN A 421 10.18 -8.21 -5.35
N CYS A 422 9.49 -9.34 -5.24
CA CYS A 422 8.26 -9.67 -5.97
C CYS A 422 7.14 -10.05 -4.98
N ASN A 423 7.01 -9.30 -3.90
CA ASN A 423 6.09 -9.51 -2.77
C ASN A 423 6.37 -10.80 -1.97
N HIS A 424 7.59 -11.29 -2.00
CA HIS A 424 8.07 -12.38 -1.15
C HIS A 424 8.75 -11.82 0.11
N THR A 425 9.11 -12.72 1.02
CA THR A 425 9.75 -12.36 2.28
C THR A 425 11.02 -11.52 2.08
N PRO A 426 11.29 -10.51 2.91
CA PRO A 426 12.52 -9.71 2.82
C PRO A 426 13.79 -10.52 3.08
N PHE A 427 13.68 -11.74 3.60
CA PHE A 427 14.80 -12.66 3.81
C PHE A 427 15.28 -13.37 2.53
N ARG A 428 14.67 -13.08 1.37
CA ARG A 428 15.03 -13.65 0.06
C ARG A 428 15.24 -12.58 -1.00
N SER A 429 15.73 -11.42 -0.61
CA SER A 429 15.78 -10.21 -1.45
C SER A 429 17.05 -10.04 -2.28
N THR A 430 17.94 -11.05 -2.31
CA THR A 430 19.21 -11.03 -3.06
C THR A 430 19.65 -12.44 -3.45
N GLY A 431 20.92 -12.62 -3.84
CA GLY A 431 21.50 -13.95 -4.10
C GLY A 431 21.47 -14.84 -2.87
N PRO A 432 21.32 -16.17 -3.03
CA PRO A 432 21.10 -17.10 -1.91
C PRO A 432 22.17 -17.03 -0.80
N GLY A 433 23.43 -16.69 -1.16
CA GLY A 433 24.53 -16.59 -0.20
C GLY A 433 24.58 -15.26 0.58
N ASP A 434 23.84 -14.24 0.12
CA ASP A 434 23.90 -12.87 0.65
C ASP A 434 22.59 -12.46 1.35
N ASN A 435 21.62 -13.36 1.42
CA ASN A 435 20.34 -13.09 2.05
C ASN A 435 20.50 -12.82 3.56
N PRO A 436 19.64 -11.95 4.15
CA PRO A 436 19.66 -11.68 5.59
C PRO A 436 19.44 -12.94 6.43
N ASP A 437 20.10 -12.98 7.60
CA ASP A 437 19.91 -14.05 8.58
C ASP A 437 18.55 -13.94 9.25
N THR A 438 17.70 -14.95 9.07
CA THR A 438 16.35 -15.01 9.66
C THR A 438 16.36 -15.08 11.18
N THR A 439 17.48 -15.48 11.80
CA THR A 439 17.61 -15.59 13.27
C THR A 439 18.05 -14.27 13.92
N ALA A 440 18.50 -13.30 13.13
CA ALA A 440 19.00 -12.03 13.62
C ALA A 440 17.91 -11.01 13.98
N VAL A 441 16.68 -11.26 13.56
CA VAL A 441 15.53 -10.34 13.76
C VAL A 441 14.28 -11.09 14.22
N PRO A 442 13.35 -10.39 14.90
CA PRO A 442 12.09 -10.99 15.33
C PRO A 442 11.26 -11.52 14.15
N PRO A 443 10.57 -12.67 14.30
CA PRO A 443 9.79 -13.30 13.22
C PRO A 443 8.75 -12.40 12.56
N HIS A 444 8.12 -11.48 13.32
CA HIS A 444 7.09 -10.57 12.82
C HIS A 444 7.62 -9.50 11.83
N MET A 445 8.93 -9.38 11.65
CA MET A 445 9.54 -8.53 10.61
C MET A 445 9.53 -9.20 9.23
N GLY A 446 9.33 -10.52 9.18
CA GLY A 446 9.19 -11.27 7.95
C GLY A 446 7.74 -11.41 7.51
N TYR A 447 7.51 -12.27 6.54
CA TYR A 447 6.15 -12.69 6.19
C TYR A 447 5.60 -13.67 7.20
N GLN A 448 4.31 -13.57 7.45
CA GLN A 448 3.53 -14.58 8.16
C GLN A 448 3.10 -15.74 7.23
N ARG A 449 3.51 -15.73 5.96
CA ARG A 449 3.17 -16.76 4.98
C ARG A 449 4.15 -17.93 5.03
N PRO A 450 3.67 -19.18 4.86
CA PRO A 450 4.51 -20.37 4.90
C PRO A 450 5.58 -20.42 3.79
N ASN A 451 5.34 -19.75 2.66
CA ASN A 451 6.22 -19.79 1.50
C ASN A 451 7.12 -18.56 1.41
N ASP A 452 8.43 -18.79 1.45
CA ASP A 452 9.47 -17.76 1.39
C ASP A 452 9.51 -16.97 0.07
N LEU A 453 9.07 -17.57 -1.04
CA LEU A 453 9.10 -16.99 -2.38
C LEU A 453 7.73 -17.04 -3.05
N THR A 454 7.40 -15.99 -3.82
CA THR A 454 6.33 -16.04 -4.82
C THR A 454 6.85 -16.70 -6.09
N ASN A 455 5.96 -17.23 -6.96
CA ASN A 455 6.36 -17.76 -8.27
C ASN A 455 7.13 -16.73 -9.09
N ARG A 456 6.78 -15.42 -9.01
CA ARG A 456 7.49 -14.33 -9.67
C ARG A 456 8.89 -14.12 -9.09
N GLY A 457 9.03 -14.22 -7.76
CA GLY A 457 10.33 -14.12 -7.08
C GLY A 457 11.25 -15.28 -7.44
N ALA A 458 10.74 -16.51 -7.47
CA ALA A 458 11.49 -17.69 -7.89
C ALA A 458 11.92 -17.57 -9.37
N ARG A 459 11.01 -17.13 -10.25
CA ARG A 459 11.30 -16.93 -11.66
C ARG A 459 12.35 -15.84 -11.89
N PHE A 460 12.25 -14.69 -11.21
CA PHE A 460 13.28 -13.65 -11.28
C PHE A 460 14.65 -14.18 -10.88
N GLN A 461 14.72 -14.92 -9.77
CA GLN A 461 15.96 -15.50 -9.28
C GLN A 461 16.55 -16.50 -10.29
N ALA A 462 15.76 -17.39 -10.86
CA ALA A 462 16.17 -18.34 -11.87
C ALA A 462 16.72 -17.63 -13.13
N LEU A 463 16.09 -16.53 -13.55
CA LEU A 463 16.53 -15.76 -14.71
C LEU A 463 17.83 -15.01 -14.46
N ILE A 464 17.92 -14.24 -13.36
CA ILE A 464 19.09 -13.39 -13.10
C ILE A 464 20.37 -14.20 -12.86
N GLN A 465 20.25 -15.43 -12.36
CA GLN A 465 21.39 -16.34 -12.15
C GLN A 465 21.97 -16.91 -13.44
N GLN A 466 21.27 -16.84 -14.58
CA GLN A 466 21.77 -17.29 -15.88
C GLN A 466 22.83 -16.32 -16.46
N TYR A 467 22.95 -15.12 -15.91
CA TYR A 467 23.84 -14.08 -16.39
C TYR A 467 24.99 -13.84 -15.42
N GLU A 468 26.23 -13.92 -15.91
CA GLU A 468 27.37 -13.41 -15.18
C GLU A 468 27.33 -11.87 -15.13
N GLN A 469 27.08 -11.23 -16.28
CA GLN A 469 26.78 -9.81 -16.42
C GLN A 469 25.49 -9.61 -17.21
N VAL A 470 24.69 -8.65 -16.81
CA VAL A 470 23.37 -8.34 -17.37
C VAL A 470 23.47 -7.12 -18.28
N SER A 471 23.12 -7.25 -19.54
CA SER A 471 22.91 -6.11 -20.42
C SER A 471 21.57 -5.43 -20.17
N TYR A 472 21.39 -4.20 -20.65
CA TYR A 472 20.09 -3.53 -20.56
C TYR A 472 18.98 -4.31 -21.28
N GLU A 473 19.29 -4.94 -22.40
CA GLU A 473 18.33 -5.77 -23.15
C GLU A 473 18.00 -7.07 -22.39
N ASP A 474 18.95 -7.68 -21.69
CA ASP A 474 18.69 -8.82 -20.82
C ASP A 474 17.79 -8.43 -19.65
N PHE A 475 18.03 -7.25 -19.06
CA PHE A 475 17.20 -6.75 -17.97
C PHE A 475 15.77 -6.47 -18.41
N LYS A 476 15.57 -5.95 -19.64
CA LYS A 476 14.24 -5.82 -20.23
C LYS A 476 13.58 -7.18 -20.48
N ARG A 477 14.32 -8.19 -20.95
CA ARG A 477 13.79 -9.55 -21.10
C ARG A 477 13.35 -10.14 -19.77
N ILE A 478 14.14 -9.97 -18.72
CA ILE A 478 13.75 -10.38 -17.35
C ILE A 478 12.48 -9.66 -16.90
N LYS A 479 12.39 -8.32 -17.14
CA LYS A 479 11.21 -7.54 -16.75
C LYS A 479 9.92 -8.00 -17.43
N TYR A 480 9.99 -8.37 -18.71
CA TYR A 480 8.83 -8.73 -19.53
C TYR A 480 8.65 -10.25 -19.68
N ASP A 481 9.38 -11.06 -18.92
CA ASP A 481 9.17 -12.50 -18.88
C ASP A 481 7.78 -12.83 -18.32
N GLN A 482 7.05 -13.69 -19.04
CA GLN A 482 5.67 -14.08 -18.73
C GLN A 482 5.56 -15.55 -18.31
N ALA A 483 6.69 -16.23 -18.09
CA ALA A 483 6.69 -17.63 -17.72
C ALA A 483 6.58 -17.80 -16.20
N TYR A 484 5.83 -18.82 -15.80
CA TYR A 484 5.84 -19.34 -14.44
C TYR A 484 7.06 -20.22 -14.22
N GLU A 485 7.65 -20.17 -13.03
CA GLU A 485 8.73 -21.08 -12.65
C GLU A 485 8.18 -22.50 -12.50
N GLN A 486 9.03 -23.50 -12.82
CA GLN A 486 8.67 -24.92 -12.77
C GLN A 486 9.60 -25.65 -11.79
N PRO A 487 9.04 -26.32 -10.75
CA PRO A 487 7.63 -26.34 -10.34
C PRO A 487 7.15 -25.00 -9.75
N MET A 488 5.84 -24.80 -9.63
CA MET A 488 5.23 -23.63 -9.01
C MET A 488 5.43 -23.64 -7.50
N VAL A 489 6.51 -23.04 -7.02
CA VAL A 489 6.92 -23.10 -5.60
C VAL A 489 5.97 -22.43 -4.63
N ALA A 490 5.24 -21.40 -5.06
CA ALA A 490 4.28 -20.68 -4.20
C ALA A 490 2.93 -21.40 -4.05
N VAL A 491 2.61 -22.30 -4.97
CA VAL A 491 1.33 -23.04 -5.00
C VAL A 491 1.58 -24.53 -5.34
N PRO A 492 2.35 -25.25 -4.52
CA PRO A 492 2.73 -26.64 -4.81
C PRO A 492 1.52 -27.57 -4.92
N TRP A 493 0.42 -27.27 -4.25
CA TRP A 493 -0.85 -27.99 -4.32
C TRP A 493 -1.53 -27.93 -5.70
N PHE A 494 -1.19 -26.93 -6.53
CA PHE A 494 -1.72 -26.78 -7.88
C PHE A 494 -0.90 -27.56 -8.91
N GLU A 495 0.38 -27.83 -8.67
CA GLU A 495 1.27 -28.51 -9.61
C GLU A 495 0.74 -29.87 -10.13
N PRO A 496 0.03 -30.71 -9.33
CA PRO A 496 -0.51 -31.96 -9.82
C PRO A 496 -1.53 -31.87 -10.97
N ILE A 497 -2.13 -30.67 -11.22
CA ILE A 497 -3.07 -30.47 -12.33
C ILE A 497 -2.42 -30.73 -13.70
N PHE A 498 -1.11 -30.43 -13.81
CA PHE A 498 -0.33 -30.59 -15.03
C PHE A 498 0.12 -32.04 -15.29
N HIS A 499 -0.14 -32.94 -14.35
CA HIS A 499 0.25 -34.36 -14.39
C HIS A 499 -0.94 -35.29 -14.33
N LEU A 500 -2.16 -34.79 -14.57
CA LEU A 500 -3.36 -35.62 -14.66
C LEU A 500 -3.26 -36.54 -15.88
N ASN A 501 -3.75 -37.79 -15.73
CA ASN A 501 -3.80 -38.70 -16.85
C ASN A 501 -5.08 -38.49 -17.66
N PRO A 502 -5.01 -38.08 -18.93
CA PRO A 502 -6.18 -37.80 -19.77
C PRO A 502 -7.09 -39.02 -19.99
N ALA A 503 -6.56 -40.22 -19.88
CA ALA A 503 -7.35 -41.44 -20.05
C ALA A 503 -8.33 -41.70 -18.89
N ASP A 504 -8.05 -41.12 -17.70
CA ASP A 504 -8.90 -41.28 -16.52
C ASP A 504 -10.12 -40.32 -16.54
N TYR A 505 -10.10 -39.30 -17.41
CA TYR A 505 -11.10 -38.21 -17.47
C TYR A 505 -11.40 -37.82 -18.92
N PRO A 506 -12.09 -38.69 -19.69
CA PRO A 506 -12.33 -38.47 -21.13
C PRO A 506 -13.10 -37.16 -21.44
N GLU A 507 -13.97 -36.73 -20.53
CA GLU A 507 -14.80 -35.51 -20.70
C GLU A 507 -14.04 -34.20 -20.65
N ILE A 508 -12.85 -34.17 -20.05
CA ILE A 508 -11.95 -33.00 -19.95
C ILE A 508 -10.55 -33.34 -20.52
N GLN A 509 -10.48 -34.33 -21.39
CA GLN A 509 -9.21 -34.80 -21.95
C GLN A 509 -8.46 -33.70 -22.69
N GLU A 510 -9.16 -32.81 -23.39
CA GLU A 510 -8.57 -31.69 -24.12
C GLU A 510 -7.86 -30.73 -23.19
N GLN A 511 -8.49 -30.33 -22.08
CA GLN A 511 -7.90 -29.43 -21.08
C GLN A 511 -6.68 -30.04 -20.40
N ILE A 512 -6.74 -31.35 -20.08
CA ILE A 512 -5.60 -32.07 -19.48
C ILE A 512 -4.41 -32.11 -20.43
N LEU A 513 -4.64 -32.38 -21.72
CA LEU A 513 -3.59 -32.38 -22.73
C LEU A 513 -2.97 -31.03 -22.94
N LEU A 514 -3.80 -29.98 -23.02
CA LEU A 514 -3.34 -28.58 -23.10
C LEU A 514 -2.44 -28.21 -21.90
N LEU A 515 -2.86 -28.52 -20.69
CA LEU A 515 -2.09 -28.20 -19.49
C LEU A 515 -0.79 -29.00 -19.37
N ARG A 516 -0.80 -30.28 -19.73
CA ARG A 516 0.39 -31.15 -19.73
C ARG A 516 1.46 -30.64 -20.68
N ASP A 517 1.04 -30.17 -21.87
CA ASP A 517 1.94 -29.76 -22.95
C ASP A 517 2.24 -28.24 -22.91
N TRP A 518 1.74 -27.54 -21.90
CA TRP A 518 1.93 -26.09 -21.72
C TRP A 518 3.38 -25.76 -21.32
N ASP A 519 3.98 -24.79 -22.01
CA ASP A 519 5.33 -24.23 -21.76
C ASP A 519 5.41 -23.33 -20.51
N ARG A 520 4.29 -23.14 -19.80
CA ARG A 520 4.10 -22.25 -18.65
C ARG A 520 4.22 -20.76 -18.97
N VAL A 521 4.10 -20.36 -20.23
CA VAL A 521 4.07 -18.95 -20.63
C VAL A 521 2.64 -18.45 -20.68
N ALA A 522 2.38 -17.33 -19.95
CA ALA A 522 1.08 -16.65 -19.95
C ALA A 522 0.96 -15.68 -21.15
N ASP A 523 1.08 -16.19 -22.37
CA ASP A 523 0.87 -15.43 -23.59
C ASP A 523 -0.62 -15.25 -23.88
N ALA A 524 -1.00 -14.10 -24.45
CA ALA A 524 -2.38 -13.78 -24.80
C ALA A 524 -3.03 -14.80 -25.75
N ASN A 525 -2.24 -15.49 -26.58
CA ASN A 525 -2.73 -16.54 -27.49
C ASN A 525 -2.76 -17.95 -26.86
N SER A 526 -2.31 -18.10 -25.62
CA SER A 526 -2.23 -19.40 -24.94
C SER A 526 -3.59 -19.86 -24.40
N GLU A 527 -4.11 -20.94 -24.94
CA GLU A 527 -5.31 -21.62 -24.45
C GLU A 527 -5.03 -22.36 -23.13
N ALA A 528 -3.82 -22.91 -23.00
CA ALA A 528 -3.38 -23.56 -21.77
C ALA A 528 -3.27 -22.58 -20.60
N ALA A 529 -2.76 -21.36 -20.83
CA ALA A 529 -2.70 -20.33 -19.82
C ALA A 529 -4.10 -19.91 -19.35
N ALA A 530 -5.04 -19.69 -20.27
CA ALA A 530 -6.43 -19.37 -19.93
C ALA A 530 -7.06 -20.46 -19.05
N THR A 531 -6.87 -21.73 -19.44
CA THR A 531 -7.38 -22.89 -18.70
C THR A 531 -6.77 -22.98 -17.30
N ALA A 532 -5.44 -22.83 -17.17
CA ALA A 532 -4.73 -22.91 -15.89
C ALA A 532 -5.14 -21.78 -14.93
N ILE A 533 -5.16 -20.54 -15.42
CA ILE A 533 -5.49 -19.38 -14.61
C ILE A 533 -6.93 -19.43 -14.10
N LEU A 534 -7.88 -19.78 -14.97
CA LEU A 534 -9.27 -19.90 -14.53
C LEU A 534 -9.48 -21.08 -13.56
N ALA A 535 -8.79 -22.22 -13.77
CA ALA A 535 -8.82 -23.35 -12.83
C ALA A 535 -8.25 -22.96 -11.45
N TYR A 536 -7.18 -22.17 -11.41
CA TYR A 536 -6.62 -21.64 -10.18
C TYR A 536 -7.66 -20.79 -9.43
N PHE A 537 -8.30 -19.82 -10.08
CA PHE A 537 -9.32 -18.98 -9.45
C PHE A 537 -10.55 -19.75 -8.97
N HIS A 538 -10.98 -20.79 -9.69
CA HIS A 538 -12.06 -21.66 -9.21
C HIS A 538 -11.69 -22.40 -7.94
N LEU A 539 -10.47 -22.93 -7.85
CA LEU A 539 -9.97 -23.61 -6.67
C LEU A 539 -9.81 -22.66 -5.49
N GLU A 540 -9.21 -21.50 -5.70
CA GLU A 540 -9.02 -20.48 -4.68
C GLU A 540 -10.37 -20.04 -4.09
N SER A 541 -11.35 -19.70 -4.92
CA SER A 541 -12.70 -19.31 -4.47
C SER A 541 -13.41 -20.41 -3.68
N ALA A 542 -13.22 -21.66 -4.06
CA ALA A 542 -13.82 -22.82 -3.37
C ALA A 542 -13.15 -23.08 -2.01
N LEU A 543 -11.85 -22.79 -1.88
CA LEU A 543 -11.07 -23.00 -0.66
C LEU A 543 -11.22 -21.86 0.35
N GLN A 544 -11.34 -20.61 -0.09
CA GLN A 544 -11.58 -19.43 0.76
C GLN A 544 -12.83 -19.54 1.65
N SER A 545 -13.73 -20.47 1.35
CA SER A 545 -14.87 -20.75 2.22
C SER A 545 -14.54 -21.50 3.52
N GLY A 546 -13.28 -21.93 3.74
CA GLY A 546 -12.95 -22.73 4.93
C GLY A 546 -11.50 -22.93 5.34
N GLN A 547 -10.52 -22.77 4.47
CA GLN A 547 -9.08 -22.93 4.78
C GLN A 547 -8.22 -21.99 3.92
N SER A 548 -7.10 -21.48 4.49
CA SER A 548 -6.11 -20.74 3.70
C SER A 548 -5.49 -21.62 2.64
N VAL A 549 -5.56 -21.16 1.39
CA VAL A 549 -5.01 -21.88 0.21
C VAL A 549 -3.49 -21.99 0.29
N LEU A 550 -2.85 -21.04 0.99
CA LEU A 550 -1.40 -20.95 1.11
C LEU A 550 -0.79 -21.95 2.09
N GLU A 551 -1.62 -22.57 2.95
CA GLU A 551 -1.18 -23.60 3.91
C GLU A 551 -1.30 -25.03 3.37
N LEU A 552 -1.75 -25.20 2.11
CA LEU A 552 -1.96 -26.52 1.55
C LEU A 552 -0.72 -27.01 0.81
N ASP A 553 -0.12 -28.08 1.28
CA ASP A 553 0.92 -28.80 0.54
C ASP A 553 0.33 -29.63 -0.62
N THR A 554 -0.90 -30.10 -0.47
CA THR A 554 -1.56 -30.97 -1.46
C THR A 554 -3.07 -30.76 -1.51
N LEU A 555 -3.66 -30.88 -2.71
CA LEU A 555 -5.09 -30.98 -2.93
C LEU A 555 -5.48 -32.38 -3.39
N PRO A 556 -6.66 -32.92 -2.98
CA PRO A 556 -7.22 -34.13 -3.58
C PRO A 556 -7.39 -33.96 -5.09
N LYS A 557 -6.94 -34.92 -5.89
CA LYS A 557 -7.04 -34.88 -7.36
C LYS A 557 -8.46 -34.59 -7.87
N ILE A 558 -9.48 -35.05 -7.14
CA ILE A 558 -10.87 -34.78 -7.50
C ILE A 558 -11.19 -33.28 -7.56
N ARG A 559 -10.59 -32.46 -6.68
CA ARG A 559 -10.80 -30.99 -6.70
C ARG A 559 -10.20 -30.34 -7.95
N LEU A 560 -9.02 -30.82 -8.38
CA LEU A 560 -8.38 -30.34 -9.62
C LEU A 560 -9.24 -30.67 -10.84
N VAL A 561 -9.82 -31.88 -10.85
CA VAL A 561 -10.72 -32.36 -11.92
C VAL A 561 -12.02 -31.53 -11.92
N GLU A 562 -12.62 -31.30 -10.76
CA GLU A 562 -13.82 -30.45 -10.62
C GLU A 562 -13.56 -29.04 -11.14
N ALA A 563 -12.40 -28.44 -10.83
CA ALA A 563 -12.03 -27.14 -11.36
C ALA A 563 -11.94 -27.13 -12.89
N LEU A 564 -11.29 -28.13 -13.50
CA LEU A 564 -11.22 -28.24 -14.97
C LEU A 564 -12.58 -28.42 -15.64
N ARG A 565 -13.50 -29.18 -15.02
CA ARG A 565 -14.89 -29.28 -15.50
C ARG A 565 -15.59 -27.93 -15.44
N SER A 566 -15.44 -27.22 -14.31
CA SER A 566 -16.02 -25.88 -14.16
C SER A 566 -15.46 -24.89 -15.18
N VAL A 567 -14.17 -24.96 -15.51
CA VAL A 567 -13.54 -24.14 -16.55
C VAL A 567 -14.13 -24.46 -17.93
N GLN A 568 -14.26 -25.76 -18.26
CA GLN A 568 -14.85 -26.18 -19.54
C GLN A 568 -16.30 -25.69 -19.66
N ASP A 569 -17.11 -25.88 -18.61
CA ASP A 569 -18.51 -25.42 -18.58
C ASP A 569 -18.59 -23.90 -18.76
N HIS A 570 -17.74 -23.14 -18.06
CA HIS A 570 -17.64 -21.69 -18.19
C HIS A 570 -17.29 -21.27 -19.63
N PHE A 571 -16.29 -21.90 -20.25
CA PHE A 571 -15.89 -21.58 -21.62
C PHE A 571 -17.00 -21.91 -22.63
N VAL A 572 -17.66 -23.06 -22.48
CA VAL A 572 -18.80 -23.43 -23.36
C VAL A 572 -19.97 -22.49 -23.18
N GLU A 573 -20.32 -22.12 -21.94
CA GLU A 573 -21.43 -21.21 -21.64
C GLU A 573 -21.21 -19.81 -22.21
N HIS A 574 -20.01 -19.25 -22.04
CA HIS A 574 -19.75 -17.84 -22.38
C HIS A 574 -19.15 -17.65 -23.77
N PHE A 575 -18.43 -18.64 -24.30
CA PHE A 575 -17.70 -18.52 -25.57
C PHE A 575 -18.09 -19.57 -26.62
N GLY A 576 -18.94 -20.56 -26.25
CA GLY A 576 -19.43 -21.59 -27.15
C GLY A 576 -18.40 -22.66 -27.56
N GLN A 577 -17.24 -22.73 -26.89
CA GLN A 577 -16.16 -23.67 -27.17
C GLN A 577 -15.47 -24.11 -25.88
N PRO A 578 -14.89 -25.35 -25.81
CA PRO A 578 -14.35 -25.89 -24.56
C PRO A 578 -13.01 -25.28 -24.13
N VAL A 579 -12.31 -24.59 -25.03
CA VAL A 579 -11.05 -23.91 -24.79
C VAL A 579 -11.06 -22.53 -25.43
N VAL A 580 -10.41 -21.56 -24.79
CA VAL A 580 -10.29 -20.17 -25.28
C VAL A 580 -8.88 -19.65 -25.04
N ARG A 581 -8.47 -18.64 -25.79
CA ARG A 581 -7.20 -17.94 -25.59
C ARG A 581 -7.30 -17.00 -24.37
N LEU A 582 -6.16 -16.68 -23.78
CA LEU A 582 -6.07 -15.83 -22.59
C LEU A 582 -6.49 -14.37 -22.86
N GLY A 583 -6.16 -13.80 -24.03
CA GLY A 583 -6.44 -12.42 -24.40
C GLY A 583 -7.12 -12.21 -25.73
#